data_89f6cb8b416f807a993c0ff3e16d5fb6
#
_entry.id   89f6cb8b416f807a993c0ff3e16d5fb6
#
_cell.length_a   1.000
_cell.length_b   1.000
_cell.length_c   1.000
_cell.angle_alpha   90.00
_cell.angle_beta   90.00
_cell.angle_gamma   90.00
#
_symmetry.space_group_name_H-M   'P 1'
#
loop_
_entity.id
_entity.type
_entity.pdbx_description
1 polymer ?
#
loop_
_entity_poly.entity_id
_entity_poly.type
_entity_poly.pdbx_seq_one_letter_code
_entity_poly.pdbx_strand_id
1 'polypeptide(L)' 'MPHIYTVETEEENIALTKLGAAIRAAREKNSKFSQSKLAIEIGLSENQIGRIERGESNPTFRTLYKIAKVLNLNISDFLK' A
#
# COMPACT_ATOMS: atom_id res chain seq x y z
N MET A 1 -14.66 -25.57 -8.73
CA MET A 1 -13.77 -25.20 -8.58
C MET A 1 -13.44 -23.90 -8.85
N PRO A 2 -13.97 -23.28 -9.46
CA PRO A 2 -13.69 -21.93 -9.78
C PRO A 2 -13.47 -21.04 -8.61
N HIS A 3 -14.12 -21.24 -7.54
CA HIS A 3 -13.91 -20.36 -6.43
C HIS A 3 -12.51 -20.41 -5.86
N ILE A 4 -11.69 -21.27 -6.36
CA ILE A 4 -10.32 -21.33 -5.94
C ILE A 4 -9.58 -20.06 -6.13
N TYR A 5 -9.88 -19.36 -7.21
CA TYR A 5 -9.16 -18.14 -7.45
C TYR A 5 -9.75 -16.96 -6.74
N THR A 6 -10.76 -17.15 -5.93
CA THR A 6 -11.24 -16.07 -5.10
C THR A 6 -10.70 -16.21 -3.68
N VAL A 7 -9.94 -17.28 -3.42
CA VAL A 7 -9.38 -17.50 -2.09
C VAL A 7 -7.94 -17.03 -2.08
N GLU A 8 -7.67 -16.07 -1.23
CA GLU A 8 -6.31 -15.55 -1.08
C GLU A 8 -5.48 -16.54 -0.30
N THR A 9 -4.25 -16.75 -0.73
CA THR A 9 -3.36 -17.65 -0.01
C THR A 9 -2.75 -16.91 1.17
N GLU A 10 -2.26 -17.69 2.13
CA GLU A 10 -1.57 -17.13 3.27
C GLU A 10 -0.31 -16.40 2.83
N GLU A 11 0.38 -16.93 1.83
CA GLU A 11 1.56 -16.28 1.30
C GLU A 11 1.24 -14.90 0.73
N GLU A 12 0.11 -14.80 0.03
CA GLU A 12 -0.31 -13.52 -0.53
C GLU A 12 -0.65 -12.53 0.57
N ASN A 13 -1.29 -13.01 1.63
CA ASN A 13 -1.63 -12.15 2.76
C ASN A 13 -0.39 -11.66 3.49
N ILE A 14 0.62 -12.51 3.63
CA ILE A 14 1.88 -12.11 4.22
C ILE A 14 2.55 -11.07 3.37
N ALA A 15 2.54 -11.26 2.05
CA ALA A 15 3.15 -10.31 1.13
C ALA A 15 2.46 -8.94 1.21
N LEU A 16 1.12 -8.94 1.28
CA LEU A 16 0.37 -7.69 1.40
C LEU A 16 0.65 -6.99 2.73
N THR A 17 0.80 -7.75 3.80
CA THR A 17 1.14 -7.18 5.10
C THR A 17 2.52 -6.55 5.09
N LYS A 18 3.49 -7.22 4.46
CA LYS A 18 4.84 -6.68 4.34
C LYS A 18 4.87 -5.43 3.48
N LEU A 19 4.13 -5.45 2.37
CA LEU A 19 4.03 -4.30 1.49
C LEU A 19 3.43 -3.11 2.23
N GLY A 20 2.33 -3.34 2.94
CA GLY A 20 1.68 -2.29 3.70
C GLY A 20 2.56 -1.71 4.78
N ALA A 21 3.32 -2.56 5.46
CA ALA A 21 4.25 -2.11 6.48
C ALA A 21 5.37 -1.26 5.88
N ALA A 22 5.85 -1.64 4.69
CA ALA A 22 6.90 -0.86 4.01
C ALA A 22 6.37 0.51 3.60
N ILE A 23 5.14 0.57 3.12
CA ILE A 23 4.51 1.83 2.74
C ILE A 23 4.36 2.72 3.97
N ARG A 24 3.86 2.15 5.06
CA ARG A 24 3.68 2.91 6.29
C ARG A 24 5.01 3.45 6.81
N ALA A 25 6.04 2.63 6.82
CA ALA A 25 7.36 3.05 7.28
C ALA A 25 7.90 4.20 6.43
N ALA A 26 7.73 4.09 5.11
CA ALA A 26 8.17 5.16 4.21
C ALA A 26 7.39 6.44 4.45
N ARG A 27 6.07 6.33 4.66
CA ARG A 27 5.25 7.50 4.93
C ARG A 27 5.65 8.16 6.24
N GLU A 28 5.88 7.36 7.27
CA GLU A 28 6.21 7.89 8.59
C GLU A 28 7.58 8.55 8.64
N LYS A 29 8.48 8.17 7.74
CA LYS A 29 9.77 8.84 7.65
C LYS A 29 9.64 10.25 7.09
N ASN A 30 8.56 10.52 6.37
CA ASN A 30 8.34 11.81 5.78
C ASN A 30 7.29 12.55 6.60
N SER A 31 7.72 13.47 7.45
CA SER A 31 6.83 14.14 8.39
C SER A 31 5.74 14.97 7.71
N LYS A 32 5.83 15.16 6.39
CA LYS A 32 4.81 15.91 5.67
C LYS A 32 3.54 15.10 5.42
N PHE A 33 3.61 13.78 5.55
CA PHE A 33 2.50 12.94 5.13
C PHE A 33 1.89 12.12 6.27
N SER A 34 0.74 12.55 6.74
CA SER A 34 -0.15 11.70 7.49
C SER A 34 -0.88 10.78 6.51
N GLN A 35 -1.63 9.80 7.01
CA GLN A 35 -2.46 8.98 6.12
C GLN A 35 -3.42 9.84 5.32
N SER A 36 -4.02 10.83 5.97
CA SER A 36 -4.98 11.72 5.33
C SER A 36 -4.32 12.53 4.22
N LYS A 37 -3.15 13.08 4.50
CA LYS A 37 -2.45 13.90 3.52
C LYS A 37 -2.03 13.08 2.31
N LEU A 38 -1.50 11.89 2.53
CA LEU A 38 -1.11 11.02 1.44
C LEU A 38 -2.33 10.66 0.59
N ALA A 39 -3.44 10.35 1.25
CA ALA A 39 -4.67 9.99 0.54
C ALA A 39 -5.11 11.11 -0.40
N ILE A 40 -5.10 12.36 0.10
CA ILE A 40 -5.48 13.50 -0.71
C ILE A 40 -4.58 13.61 -1.95
N GLU A 41 -3.29 13.40 -1.77
CA GLU A 41 -2.34 13.56 -2.87
C GLU A 41 -2.54 12.53 -3.99
N ILE A 42 -3.02 11.35 -3.64
CA ILE A 42 -3.16 10.29 -4.66
C ILE A 42 -4.61 9.98 -5.01
N GLY A 43 -5.54 10.75 -4.47
CA GLY A 43 -6.94 10.59 -4.85
C GLY A 43 -7.66 9.44 -4.17
N LEU A 44 -7.22 9.05 -2.99
CA LEU A 44 -7.87 8.01 -2.20
C LEU A 44 -8.40 8.59 -0.90
N SER A 45 -9.16 7.80 -0.17
CA SER A 45 -9.60 8.19 1.17
C SER A 45 -8.55 7.76 2.19
N GLU A 46 -8.58 8.40 3.34
CA GLU A 46 -7.72 8.02 4.45
C GLU A 46 -7.94 6.57 4.84
N ASN A 47 -9.20 6.13 4.84
CA ASN A 47 -9.54 4.76 5.18
C ASN A 47 -8.91 3.76 4.22
N GLN A 48 -8.86 4.10 2.93
CA GLN A 48 -8.23 3.24 1.93
C GLN A 48 -6.73 3.13 2.17
N ILE A 49 -6.07 4.24 2.51
CA ILE A 49 -4.65 4.21 2.84
C ILE A 49 -4.42 3.33 4.07
N GLY A 50 -5.23 3.49 5.10
CA GLY A 50 -5.09 2.67 6.30
C GLY A 50 -5.22 1.19 6.01
N ARG A 51 -6.17 0.82 5.15
CA ARG A 51 -6.35 -0.60 4.78
C ARG A 51 -5.16 -1.14 4.01
N ILE A 52 -4.60 -0.33 3.12
CA ILE A 52 -3.40 -0.74 2.39
C ILE A 52 -2.25 -0.97 3.37
N GLU A 53 -2.06 -0.05 4.30
CA GLU A 53 -0.94 -0.14 5.26
C GLU A 53 -1.08 -1.33 6.19
N ARG A 54 -2.31 -1.76 6.48
CA ARG A 54 -2.53 -2.93 7.33
C ARG A 54 -2.53 -4.25 6.56
N GLY A 55 -2.35 -4.19 5.24
CA GLY A 55 -2.35 -5.39 4.42
C GLY A 55 -3.75 -5.93 4.17
N GLU A 56 -4.77 -5.11 4.35
CA GLU A 56 -6.17 -5.54 4.21
C GLU A 56 -6.74 -5.31 2.83
N SER A 57 -5.99 -4.69 1.94
CA SER A 57 -6.44 -4.50 0.57
C SER A 57 -5.27 -4.70 -0.38
N ASN A 58 -5.61 -4.97 -1.62
CA ASN A 58 -4.63 -5.24 -2.66
C ASN A 58 -4.56 -4.01 -3.58
N PRO A 59 -3.61 -3.12 -3.36
CA PRO A 59 -3.51 -1.92 -4.19
C PRO A 59 -3.08 -2.29 -5.60
N THR A 60 -3.54 -1.52 -6.57
CA THR A 60 -3.10 -1.70 -7.94
C THR A 60 -1.66 -1.20 -8.08
N PHE A 61 -0.99 -1.65 -9.14
CA PHE A 61 0.34 -1.13 -9.42
C PHE A 61 0.32 0.39 -9.58
N ARG A 62 -0.73 0.91 -10.23
CA ARG A 62 -0.86 2.36 -10.41
C ARG A 62 -0.89 3.09 -9.07
N THR A 63 -1.63 2.55 -8.11
CA THR A 63 -1.70 3.14 -6.78
C THR A 63 -0.34 3.09 -6.10
N LEU A 64 0.36 1.95 -6.20
CA LEU A 64 1.69 1.82 -5.62
C LEU A 64 2.66 2.81 -6.23
N TYR A 65 2.59 2.99 -7.54
CA TYR A 65 3.44 3.93 -8.25
C TYR A 65 3.20 5.35 -7.76
N LYS A 66 1.94 5.73 -7.59
CA LYS A 66 1.60 7.06 -7.10
C LYS A 66 2.11 7.29 -5.68
N ILE A 67 1.96 6.29 -4.83
CA ILE A 67 2.46 6.38 -3.45
C ILE A 67 3.96 6.58 -3.45
N ALA A 68 4.68 5.78 -4.21
CA ALA A 68 6.14 5.88 -4.29
C ALA A 68 6.55 7.26 -4.79
N LYS A 69 5.86 7.75 -5.82
CA LYS A 69 6.21 9.04 -6.41
C LYS A 69 5.99 10.18 -5.43
N VAL A 70 4.88 10.17 -4.70
CA VAL A 70 4.60 11.22 -3.72
C VAL A 70 5.61 11.18 -2.58
N LEU A 71 6.03 10.00 -2.18
CA LEU A 71 7.02 9.85 -1.10
C LEU A 71 8.46 9.96 -1.61
N ASN A 72 8.64 10.23 -2.91
CA ASN A 72 9.94 10.40 -3.53
C ASN A 72 10.81 9.16 -3.44
N LEU A 73 10.21 8.01 -3.72
CA LEU A 73 10.88 6.72 -3.69
C LEU A 73 10.69 6.01 -5.02
N ASN A 74 11.52 5.01 -5.28
CA ASN A 74 11.30 4.12 -6.39
C ASN A 74 10.31 3.06 -5.97
N ILE A 75 9.41 2.68 -6.89
CA ILE A 75 8.45 1.65 -6.58
C ILE A 75 9.14 0.33 -6.21
N SER A 76 10.32 0.09 -6.76
CA SER A 76 11.07 -1.13 -6.44
C SER A 76 11.40 -1.23 -4.95
N ASP A 77 11.45 -0.11 -4.25
CA ASP A 77 11.71 -0.13 -2.81
C ASP A 77 10.61 -0.82 -2.03
N PHE A 78 9.39 -0.87 -2.58
CA PHE A 78 8.29 -1.56 -1.94
C PHE A 78 8.20 -3.04 -2.35
N LEU A 79 8.94 -3.43 -3.37
CA LEU A 79 8.82 -4.77 -3.95
C LEU A 79 9.94 -5.72 -3.54
N LYS A 80 10.78 -5.30 -2.64
CA LYS A 80 11.90 -6.11 -2.18
C LYS A 80 11.49 -7.18 -1.18
#